data_ab3be8f2cbfbb40dc9b0f4cbe81c1a73
#
_entry.id   ab3be8f2cbfbb40dc9b0f4cbe81c1a73
#
_cell.length_a   1.000
_cell.length_b   1.000
_cell.length_c   1.000
_cell.angle_alpha   90.00
_cell.angle_beta   90.00
_cell.angle_gamma   90.00
#
_symmetry.space_group_name_H-M   'P 1'
#
loop_
_entity.id
_entity.type
_entity.pdbx_description
1 polymer ?
#
loop_
_entity_poly.entity_id
_entity_poly.type
_entity_poly.pdbx_seq_one_letter_code
_entity_poly.pdbx_strand_id
1 'polypeptide(L)'
;MAFLAASHPLFLMISESVNIIIITLAIFLGIIGIIGCVLPVIPGPPISWVGMLILYIWGHGTNSSGEPMSTRLLIIWCVITAVVTVLDYLVPSYLTKKSGGSVYASRGALAGLLIGLLFFGPLGIVLGPMLGAFLCEIIFARKSAGESIVPALGAFAGFLCGTGLKLIASGMMMYYIFVYIR
;
A
#
# COMPACT_ATOMS: atom_id res chain seq x y z
N MET A 1 17.62 43.04 -10.49
CA MET A 1 17.63 41.89 -9.55
C MET A 1 17.49 40.56 -10.28
N ALA A 2 16.68 40.40 -11.32
CA ALA A 2 16.58 39.12 -12.09
C ALA A 2 17.84 38.75 -12.89
N PHE A 3 18.67 39.74 -13.25
CA PHE A 3 19.91 39.51 -14.04
C PHE A 3 21.07 38.86 -13.25
N LEU A 4 21.05 39.00 -11.92
CA LEU A 4 22.08 38.37 -11.05
C LEU A 4 21.76 36.89 -10.72
N ALA A 5 20.51 36.46 -10.85
CA ALA A 5 20.11 35.07 -10.64
C ALA A 5 20.49 34.15 -11.82
N ALA A 6 20.60 34.71 -13.02
CA ALA A 6 20.98 33.95 -14.25
C ALA A 6 22.49 33.68 -14.39
N SER A 7 23.34 34.25 -13.54
CA SER A 7 24.80 34.23 -13.70
C SER A 7 25.54 33.21 -12.81
N HIS A 8 24.84 32.41 -12.03
CA HIS A 8 25.48 31.35 -11.25
C HIS A 8 25.13 29.96 -11.79
N PRO A 9 25.97 29.38 -12.68
CA PRO A 9 25.80 27.99 -13.13
C PRO A 9 25.76 27.00 -11.93
N LEU A 10 26.42 27.34 -10.86
CA LEU A 10 26.42 26.57 -9.60
C LEU A 10 25.00 26.50 -8.98
N PHE A 11 24.25 27.59 -8.98
CA PHE A 11 22.89 27.64 -8.42
C PHE A 11 21.91 26.78 -9.24
N LEU A 12 22.02 26.83 -10.58
CA LEU A 12 21.22 25.99 -11.47
C LEU A 12 21.57 24.51 -11.30
N MET A 13 22.85 24.16 -11.20
CA MET A 13 23.28 22.78 -10.95
C MET A 13 22.80 22.26 -9.60
N ILE A 14 22.81 23.08 -8.53
CA ILE A 14 22.28 22.70 -7.23
C ILE A 14 20.78 22.50 -7.30
N SER A 15 20.05 23.36 -7.98
CA SER A 15 18.60 23.25 -8.16
C SER A 15 18.22 21.98 -8.93
N GLU A 16 18.91 21.66 -9.99
CA GLU A 16 18.70 20.42 -10.77
C GLU A 16 19.01 19.17 -9.94
N SER A 17 20.14 19.17 -9.21
CA SER A 17 20.52 18.05 -8.36
C SER A 17 19.50 17.78 -7.24
N VAL A 18 18.99 18.83 -6.60
CA VAL A 18 17.94 18.72 -5.58
C VAL A 18 16.66 18.16 -6.18
N ASN A 19 16.27 18.59 -7.38
CA ASN A 19 15.09 18.12 -8.06
C ASN A 19 15.16 16.61 -8.39
N ILE A 20 16.32 16.15 -8.87
CA ILE A 20 16.58 14.73 -9.15
C ILE A 20 16.46 13.89 -7.88
N ILE A 21 17.00 14.37 -6.75
CA ILE A 21 16.91 13.68 -5.46
C ILE A 21 15.46 13.56 -5.01
N ILE A 22 14.67 14.63 -5.12
CA ILE A 22 13.25 14.66 -4.75
C ILE A 22 12.44 13.68 -5.59
N ILE A 23 12.64 13.70 -6.89
CA ILE A 23 11.99 12.77 -7.83
C ILE A 23 12.34 11.33 -7.50
N THR A 24 13.63 11.05 -7.31
CA THR A 24 14.10 9.70 -6.97
C THR A 24 13.50 9.22 -5.65
N LEU A 25 13.42 10.09 -4.64
CA LEU A 25 12.81 9.78 -3.35
C LEU A 25 11.30 9.51 -3.48
N ALA A 26 10.59 10.31 -4.28
CA ALA A 26 9.15 10.13 -4.51
C ALA A 26 8.86 8.79 -5.20
N ILE A 27 9.64 8.43 -6.22
CA ILE A 27 9.53 7.13 -6.92
C ILE A 27 9.85 5.99 -5.95
N PHE A 28 10.91 6.11 -5.17
CA PHE A 28 11.32 5.10 -4.20
C PHE A 28 10.23 4.84 -3.15
N LEU A 29 9.63 5.90 -2.60
CA LEU A 29 8.49 5.80 -1.69
C LEU A 29 7.25 5.19 -2.36
N GLY A 30 6.98 5.51 -3.62
CA GLY A 30 5.93 4.88 -4.40
C GLY A 30 6.12 3.37 -4.54
N ILE A 31 7.35 2.93 -4.86
CA ILE A 31 7.71 1.51 -4.96
C ILE A 31 7.58 0.81 -3.60
N ILE A 32 8.12 1.40 -2.53
CA ILE A 32 7.98 0.86 -1.17
C ILE A 32 6.50 0.76 -0.79
N GLY A 33 5.69 1.75 -1.15
CA GLY A 33 4.26 1.73 -0.91
C GLY A 33 3.55 0.57 -1.61
N ILE A 34 3.89 0.27 -2.86
CA ILE A 34 3.36 -0.88 -3.59
C ILE A 34 3.78 -2.19 -2.93
N ILE A 35 5.05 -2.33 -2.57
CA ILE A 35 5.57 -3.50 -1.84
C ILE A 35 4.86 -3.64 -0.49
N GLY A 36 4.65 -2.53 0.22
CA GLY A 36 3.96 -2.49 1.50
C GLY A 36 2.48 -2.89 1.44
N CYS A 37 1.84 -2.83 0.25
CA CYS A 37 0.48 -3.34 0.11
C CYS A 37 0.39 -4.86 0.34
N VAL A 38 1.45 -5.59 0.02
CA VAL A 38 1.53 -7.03 0.17
C VAL A 38 2.09 -7.42 1.53
N LEU A 39 3.02 -6.62 2.07
CA LEU A 39 3.64 -6.84 3.38
C LEU A 39 2.78 -6.21 4.49
N PRO A 40 2.29 -6.98 5.48
CA PRO A 40 1.37 -6.47 6.50
C PRO A 40 2.02 -5.48 7.49
N VAL A 41 3.35 -5.41 7.50
CA VAL A 41 4.12 -4.56 8.42
C VAL A 41 4.24 -3.13 7.90
N ILE A 42 4.20 -2.96 6.57
CA ILE A 42 4.45 -1.66 5.91
C ILE A 42 3.10 -1.08 5.45
N PRO A 43 2.72 0.12 5.88
CA PRO A 43 1.48 0.75 5.46
C PRO A 43 1.62 1.29 4.02
N GLY A 44 1.32 0.45 3.01
CA GLY A 44 1.54 0.72 1.59
C GLY A 44 0.97 2.06 1.08
N PRO A 45 -0.37 2.26 1.08
CA PRO A 45 -0.97 3.48 0.55
C PRO A 45 -0.51 4.77 1.25
N PRO A 46 -0.35 4.84 2.59
CA PRO A 46 0.22 6.01 3.26
C PRO A 46 1.62 6.38 2.76
N ILE A 47 2.50 5.40 2.52
CA ILE A 47 3.85 5.66 2.04
C ILE A 47 3.84 6.16 0.59
N SER A 48 3.01 5.58 -0.29
CA SER A 48 2.81 6.09 -1.64
C SER A 48 2.29 7.53 -1.64
N TRP A 49 1.37 7.86 -0.72
CA TRP A 49 0.86 9.22 -0.57
C TRP A 49 1.93 10.20 -0.09
N VAL A 50 2.82 9.79 0.82
CA VAL A 50 3.98 10.60 1.24
C VAL A 50 4.90 10.88 0.04
N GLY A 51 5.09 9.92 -0.87
CA GLY A 51 5.82 10.15 -2.13
C GLY A 51 5.20 11.26 -2.98
N MET A 52 3.85 11.26 -3.15
CA MET A 52 3.13 12.35 -3.81
C MET A 52 3.26 13.68 -3.07
N LEU A 53 3.20 13.67 -1.72
CA LEU A 53 3.32 14.86 -0.89
C LEU A 53 4.69 15.52 -1.03
N ILE A 54 5.76 14.73 -1.04
CA ILE A 54 7.13 15.23 -1.22
C ILE A 54 7.27 15.89 -2.60
N LEU A 55 6.75 15.25 -3.64
CA LEU A 55 6.76 15.80 -4.99
C LEU A 55 5.95 17.10 -5.08
N TYR A 56 4.82 17.19 -4.37
CA TYR A 56 4.00 18.40 -4.30
C TYR A 56 4.71 19.58 -3.59
N ILE A 57 5.39 19.32 -2.47
CA ILE A 57 6.00 20.40 -1.64
C ILE A 57 7.30 20.90 -2.25
N TRP A 58 8.17 20.03 -2.69
CA TRP A 58 9.52 20.37 -3.12
C TRP A 58 9.78 20.13 -4.60
N GLY A 59 8.97 19.28 -5.24
CA GLY A 59 9.10 19.02 -6.66
C GLY A 59 8.40 20.12 -7.45
N HIS A 60 9.11 20.77 -8.35
CA HIS A 60 8.50 21.63 -9.37
C HIS A 60 7.84 20.78 -10.47
N GLY A 61 7.31 19.61 -10.07
CA GLY A 61 6.70 18.64 -10.97
C GLY A 61 5.47 19.23 -11.65
N THR A 62 5.53 19.26 -12.97
CA THR A 62 4.40 19.64 -13.82
C THR A 62 3.97 18.43 -14.64
N ASN A 63 2.68 18.39 -15.01
CA ASN A 63 2.19 17.40 -15.95
C ASN A 63 2.65 17.73 -17.38
N SER A 64 2.29 16.90 -18.36
CA SER A 64 2.59 17.12 -19.78
C SER A 64 2.02 18.43 -20.35
N SER A 65 1.07 19.08 -19.66
CA SER A 65 0.50 20.38 -20.00
C SER A 65 1.18 21.55 -19.29
N GLY A 66 2.23 21.29 -18.50
CA GLY A 66 2.94 22.32 -17.71
C GLY A 66 2.23 22.76 -16.44
N GLU A 67 1.17 22.06 -16.03
CA GLU A 67 0.41 22.40 -14.82
C GLU A 67 0.98 21.71 -13.59
N PRO A 68 1.10 22.41 -12.45
CA PRO A 68 1.56 21.81 -11.21
C PRO A 68 0.50 20.88 -10.61
N MET A 69 0.94 19.96 -9.74
CA MET A 69 0.04 19.08 -9.01
C MET A 69 -0.95 19.88 -8.16
N SER A 70 -2.24 19.65 -8.35
CA SER A 70 -3.26 20.40 -7.61
C SER A 70 -3.41 19.89 -6.16
N THR A 71 -3.62 20.83 -5.23
CA THR A 71 -3.92 20.51 -3.82
C THR A 71 -5.16 19.62 -3.69
N ARG A 72 -6.15 19.79 -4.57
CA ARG A 72 -7.36 18.94 -4.59
C ARG A 72 -7.01 17.48 -4.84
N LEU A 73 -6.12 17.20 -5.79
CA LEU A 73 -5.68 15.84 -6.08
C LEU A 73 -5.03 15.19 -4.85
N LEU A 74 -4.17 15.94 -4.16
CA LEU A 74 -3.48 15.46 -2.97
C LEU A 74 -4.47 15.15 -1.82
N ILE A 75 -5.47 16.03 -1.60
CA ILE A 75 -6.50 15.82 -0.57
C ILE A 75 -7.38 14.60 -0.93
N ILE A 76 -7.79 14.46 -2.18
CA ILE A 76 -8.58 13.30 -2.64
C ILE A 76 -7.82 12.01 -2.34
N TRP A 77 -6.54 11.94 -2.69
CA TRP A 77 -5.72 10.75 -2.42
C TRP A 77 -5.45 10.54 -0.94
N CYS A 78 -5.37 11.59 -0.13
CA CYS A 78 -5.31 11.48 1.33
C CYS A 78 -6.56 10.78 1.89
N VAL A 79 -7.73 11.22 1.47
CA VAL A 79 -9.01 10.62 1.88
C VAL A 79 -9.13 9.18 1.41
N ILE A 80 -8.79 8.89 0.14
CA ILE A 80 -8.80 7.53 -0.40
C ILE A 80 -7.85 6.63 0.40
N THR A 81 -6.65 7.11 0.70
CA THR A 81 -5.67 6.39 1.52
C THR A 81 -6.21 6.06 2.91
N ALA A 82 -6.86 7.02 3.57
CA ALA A 82 -7.47 6.80 4.87
C ALA A 82 -8.60 5.75 4.79
N VAL A 83 -9.49 5.88 3.80
CA VAL A 83 -10.59 4.92 3.58
C VAL A 83 -10.06 3.53 3.29
N VAL A 84 -9.11 3.39 2.37
CA VAL A 84 -8.53 2.09 1.99
C VAL A 84 -7.81 1.45 3.19
N THR A 85 -7.11 2.25 4.01
CA THR A 85 -6.45 1.76 5.22
C THR A 85 -7.47 1.22 6.24
N VAL A 86 -8.59 1.92 6.44
CA VAL A 86 -9.67 1.45 7.32
C VAL A 86 -10.31 0.17 6.77
N LEU A 87 -10.58 0.12 5.47
CA LEU A 87 -11.17 -1.06 4.81
C LEU A 87 -10.24 -2.28 4.89
N ASP A 88 -8.92 -2.10 4.84
CA ASP A 88 -7.94 -3.18 4.98
C ASP A 88 -8.08 -3.94 6.31
N TYR A 89 -8.48 -3.25 7.38
CA TYR A 89 -8.75 -3.91 8.68
C TYR A 89 -10.17 -4.47 8.77
N LEU A 90 -11.16 -3.78 8.21
CA LEU A 90 -12.56 -4.16 8.36
C LEU A 90 -12.97 -5.32 7.45
N VAL A 91 -12.54 -5.31 6.18
CA VAL A 91 -12.97 -6.28 5.17
C VAL A 91 -12.57 -7.72 5.51
N PRO A 92 -11.31 -8.02 5.88
CA PRO A 92 -10.93 -9.39 6.25
C PRO A 92 -11.68 -9.90 7.47
N SER A 93 -11.85 -9.05 8.49
CA SER A 93 -12.59 -9.40 9.71
C SER A 93 -14.06 -9.65 9.44
N TYR A 94 -14.68 -8.81 8.61
CA TYR A 94 -16.08 -8.95 8.22
C TYR A 94 -16.33 -10.23 7.40
N LEU A 95 -15.51 -10.48 6.38
CA LEU A 95 -15.64 -11.66 5.52
C LEU A 95 -15.40 -12.95 6.32
N THR A 96 -14.41 -13.00 7.19
CA THR A 96 -14.17 -14.14 8.06
C THR A 96 -15.38 -14.42 8.95
N LYS A 97 -15.94 -13.39 9.61
CA LYS A 97 -17.11 -13.54 10.46
C LYS A 97 -18.35 -13.98 9.66
N LYS A 98 -18.58 -13.36 8.50
CA LYS A 98 -19.71 -13.72 7.61
C LYS A 98 -19.63 -15.16 7.13
N SER A 99 -18.42 -15.70 6.98
CA SER A 99 -18.16 -17.10 6.63
C SER A 99 -18.26 -18.06 7.82
N GLY A 100 -18.76 -17.62 8.97
CA GLY A 100 -18.85 -18.42 10.19
C GLY A 100 -17.53 -18.62 10.92
N GLY A 101 -16.51 -17.81 10.60
CA GLY A 101 -15.21 -17.88 11.24
C GLY A 101 -15.20 -17.30 12.65
N SER A 102 -14.37 -17.89 13.49
CA SER A 102 -14.10 -17.41 14.82
C SER A 102 -13.03 -16.30 14.82
N VAL A 103 -12.79 -15.69 15.96
CA VAL A 103 -11.66 -14.75 16.15
C VAL A 103 -10.31 -15.43 15.88
N TYR A 104 -10.23 -16.74 16.11
CA TYR A 104 -9.04 -17.54 15.86
C TYR A 104 -8.72 -17.65 14.36
N ALA A 105 -9.73 -17.72 13.49
CA ALA A 105 -9.52 -17.71 12.03
C ALA A 105 -8.83 -16.41 11.58
N SER A 106 -9.31 -15.25 12.04
CA SER A 106 -8.73 -13.96 11.68
C SER A 106 -7.28 -13.81 12.19
N ARG A 107 -7.00 -14.24 13.42
CA ARG A 107 -5.65 -14.23 13.99
C ARG A 107 -4.74 -15.24 13.30
N GLY A 108 -5.28 -16.42 12.99
CA GLY A 108 -4.60 -17.47 12.25
C GLY A 108 -4.23 -17.04 10.84
N ALA A 109 -5.10 -16.28 10.17
CA ALA A 109 -4.79 -15.72 8.86
C ALA A 109 -3.58 -14.79 8.90
N LEU A 110 -3.52 -13.88 9.90
CA LEU A 110 -2.36 -12.98 10.06
C LEU A 110 -1.08 -13.74 10.43
N ALA A 111 -1.16 -14.68 11.36
CA ALA A 111 -0.01 -15.51 11.72
C ALA A 111 0.47 -16.36 10.53
N GLY A 112 -0.46 -16.97 9.79
CA GLY A 112 -0.16 -17.73 8.59
C GLY A 112 0.47 -16.90 7.48
N LEU A 113 0.02 -15.64 7.30
CA LEU A 113 0.65 -14.71 6.37
C LEU A 113 2.12 -14.44 6.73
N LEU A 114 2.41 -14.14 8.00
CA LEU A 114 3.77 -13.85 8.46
C LEU A 114 4.68 -15.08 8.37
N ILE A 115 4.22 -16.23 8.83
CA ILE A 115 4.95 -17.49 8.74
C ILE A 115 5.14 -17.89 7.28
N GLY A 116 4.09 -17.78 6.48
CA GLY A 116 4.13 -18.06 5.04
C GLY A 116 5.16 -17.22 4.31
N LEU A 117 5.19 -15.90 4.60
CA LEU A 117 6.20 -14.98 4.04
C LEU A 117 7.63 -15.44 4.37
N LEU A 118 7.88 -15.80 5.63
CA LEU A 118 9.23 -16.18 6.09
C LEU A 118 9.74 -17.49 5.50
N PHE A 119 8.87 -18.49 5.36
CA PHE A 119 9.28 -19.85 4.96
C PHE A 119 9.03 -20.16 3.48
N PHE A 120 8.02 -19.55 2.87
CA PHE A 120 7.57 -19.86 1.51
C PHE A 120 7.58 -18.64 0.58
N GLY A 121 8.02 -17.47 1.05
CA GLY A 121 8.11 -16.26 0.24
C GLY A 121 6.76 -15.84 -0.38
N PRO A 122 6.72 -15.47 -1.69
CA PRO A 122 5.50 -14.99 -2.32
C PRO A 122 4.32 -15.96 -2.30
N LEU A 123 4.57 -17.26 -2.42
CA LEU A 123 3.53 -18.29 -2.32
C LEU A 123 2.95 -18.37 -0.92
N GLY A 124 3.80 -18.20 0.10
CA GLY A 124 3.37 -18.19 1.49
C GLY A 124 2.51 -16.96 1.84
N ILE A 125 2.72 -15.82 1.20
CA ILE A 125 1.86 -14.64 1.36
C ILE A 125 0.43 -14.95 0.90
N VAL A 126 0.29 -15.67 -0.20
CA VAL A 126 -1.03 -16.00 -0.76
C VAL A 126 -1.72 -17.12 0.01
N LEU A 127 -1.03 -18.23 0.25
CA LEU A 127 -1.61 -19.42 0.89
C LEU A 127 -1.61 -19.35 2.42
N GLY A 128 -0.68 -18.59 3.00
CA GLY A 128 -0.51 -18.47 4.44
C GLY A 128 -1.77 -18.05 5.18
N PRO A 129 -2.49 -17.00 4.78
CA PRO A 129 -3.73 -16.59 5.41
C PRO A 129 -4.81 -17.68 5.43
N MET A 130 -4.95 -18.42 4.34
CA MET A 130 -5.92 -19.51 4.24
C MET A 130 -5.54 -20.67 5.15
N LEU A 131 -4.30 -21.14 5.06
CA LEU A 131 -3.82 -22.25 5.89
C LEU A 131 -3.77 -21.90 7.37
N GLY A 132 -3.34 -20.69 7.70
CA GLY A 132 -3.31 -20.21 9.08
C GLY A 132 -4.71 -20.08 9.69
N ALA A 133 -5.68 -19.55 8.95
CA ALA A 133 -7.08 -19.50 9.37
C ALA A 133 -7.64 -20.91 9.58
N PHE A 134 -7.42 -21.82 8.64
CA PHE A 134 -7.89 -23.21 8.69
C PHE A 134 -7.35 -23.95 9.90
N LEU A 135 -6.02 -23.90 10.11
CA LEU A 135 -5.38 -24.56 11.23
C LEU A 135 -5.84 -24.01 12.59
N CYS A 136 -5.96 -22.68 12.70
CA CYS A 136 -6.41 -22.05 13.94
C CYS A 136 -7.88 -22.33 14.26
N GLU A 137 -8.76 -22.48 13.28
CA GLU A 137 -10.14 -22.93 13.50
C GLU A 137 -10.18 -24.35 14.06
N ILE A 138 -9.39 -25.27 13.54
CA ILE A 138 -9.34 -26.66 14.04
C ILE A 138 -8.74 -26.70 15.46
N ILE A 139 -7.59 -26.07 15.66
CA ILE A 139 -6.81 -26.23 16.89
C ILE A 139 -7.44 -25.46 18.05
N PHE A 140 -7.80 -24.18 17.84
CA PHE A 140 -8.23 -23.29 18.92
C PHE A 140 -9.75 -23.14 19.01
N ALA A 141 -10.48 -23.14 17.89
CA ALA A 141 -11.92 -23.10 17.89
C ALA A 141 -12.55 -24.51 18.02
N ARG A 142 -11.72 -25.57 17.93
CA ARG A 142 -12.14 -26.99 18.04
C ARG A 142 -13.24 -27.38 17.04
N LYS A 143 -13.25 -26.76 15.86
CA LYS A 143 -14.17 -27.10 14.79
C LYS A 143 -13.66 -28.29 13.98
N SER A 144 -14.58 -29.00 13.35
CA SER A 144 -14.23 -30.05 12.40
C SER A 144 -13.55 -29.44 11.15
N ALA A 145 -12.79 -30.27 10.42
CA ALA A 145 -12.13 -29.80 9.20
C ALA A 145 -13.15 -29.29 8.17
N GLY A 146 -14.31 -29.93 8.05
CA GLY A 146 -15.39 -29.47 7.15
C GLY A 146 -15.95 -28.09 7.50
N GLU A 147 -16.12 -27.82 8.79
CA GLU A 147 -16.63 -26.52 9.27
C GLU A 147 -15.57 -25.40 9.19
N SER A 148 -14.28 -25.74 9.07
CA SER A 148 -13.18 -24.78 9.03
C SER A 148 -12.83 -24.32 7.62
N ILE A 149 -13.27 -25.01 6.57
CA ILE A 149 -12.96 -24.67 5.17
C ILE A 149 -13.59 -23.33 4.77
N VAL A 150 -14.88 -23.13 5.05
CA VAL A 150 -15.61 -21.92 4.66
C VAL A 150 -15.05 -20.66 5.33
N PRO A 151 -14.78 -20.65 6.65
CA PRO A 151 -14.05 -19.58 7.33
C PRO A 151 -12.67 -19.30 6.77
N ALA A 152 -11.91 -20.34 6.42
CA ALA A 152 -10.57 -20.17 5.83
C ALA A 152 -10.63 -19.50 4.46
N LEU A 153 -11.59 -19.89 3.61
CA LEU A 153 -11.83 -19.22 2.35
C LEU A 153 -12.33 -17.77 2.54
N GLY A 154 -13.14 -17.51 3.56
CA GLY A 154 -13.56 -16.15 3.92
C GLY A 154 -12.40 -15.25 4.35
N ALA A 155 -11.49 -15.78 5.15
CA ALA A 155 -10.26 -15.07 5.54
C ALA A 155 -9.35 -14.79 4.34
N PHE A 156 -9.20 -15.77 3.44
CA PHE A 156 -8.42 -15.64 2.21
C PHE A 156 -9.03 -14.59 1.27
N ALA A 157 -10.34 -14.65 1.02
CA ALA A 157 -11.04 -13.66 0.20
C ALA A 157 -10.90 -12.26 0.80
N GLY A 158 -11.01 -12.12 2.12
CA GLY A 158 -10.80 -10.87 2.83
C GLY A 158 -9.40 -10.31 2.63
N PHE A 159 -8.40 -11.15 2.73
CA PHE A 159 -7.00 -10.78 2.46
C PHE A 159 -6.81 -10.31 1.01
N LEU A 160 -7.33 -11.05 0.03
CA LEU A 160 -7.22 -10.68 -1.39
C LEU A 160 -7.91 -9.34 -1.68
N CYS A 161 -9.12 -9.13 -1.14
CA CYS A 161 -9.85 -7.87 -1.31
C CYS A 161 -9.09 -6.69 -0.68
N GLY A 162 -8.61 -6.82 0.56
CA GLY A 162 -7.85 -5.77 1.23
C GLY A 162 -6.55 -5.43 0.51
N THR A 163 -5.77 -6.45 0.16
CA THR A 163 -4.53 -6.28 -0.59
C THR A 163 -4.78 -5.71 -1.99
N GLY A 164 -5.82 -6.18 -2.68
CA GLY A 164 -6.19 -5.67 -4.00
C GLY A 164 -6.55 -4.18 -3.98
N LEU A 165 -7.37 -3.74 -3.02
CA LEU A 165 -7.72 -2.32 -2.85
C LEU A 165 -6.48 -1.45 -2.59
N LYS A 166 -5.56 -1.91 -1.74
CA LYS A 166 -4.31 -1.21 -1.47
C LYS A 166 -3.43 -1.11 -2.72
N LEU A 167 -3.30 -2.20 -3.47
CA LEU A 167 -2.51 -2.21 -4.70
C LEU A 167 -3.07 -1.26 -5.76
N ILE A 168 -4.38 -1.21 -5.92
CA ILE A 168 -5.03 -0.26 -6.84
C ILE A 168 -4.73 1.18 -6.40
N ALA A 169 -4.94 1.50 -5.12
CA ALA A 169 -4.71 2.85 -4.60
C ALA A 169 -3.23 3.27 -4.74
N SER A 170 -2.28 2.43 -4.33
CA SER A 170 -0.85 2.73 -4.43
C SER A 170 -0.37 2.77 -5.87
N GLY A 171 -0.88 1.89 -6.74
CA GLY A 171 -0.58 1.89 -8.17
C GLY A 171 -1.05 3.16 -8.87
N MET A 172 -2.26 3.64 -8.55
CA MET A 172 -2.76 4.91 -9.06
C MET A 172 -1.95 6.11 -8.55
N MET A 173 -1.55 6.12 -7.27
CA MET A 173 -0.67 7.16 -6.75
C MET A 173 0.70 7.14 -7.45
N MET A 174 1.26 5.96 -7.70
CA MET A 174 2.51 5.82 -8.46
C MET A 174 2.35 6.33 -9.89
N TYR A 175 1.23 6.07 -10.56
CA TYR A 175 0.91 6.65 -11.86
C TYR A 175 0.92 8.18 -11.82
N TYR A 176 0.29 8.80 -10.81
CA TYR A 176 0.33 10.27 -10.65
C TYR A 176 1.73 10.80 -10.37
N ILE A 177 2.55 10.10 -9.58
CA ILE A 177 3.96 10.46 -9.40
C ILE A 177 4.64 10.55 -10.77
N PHE A 178 4.48 9.54 -11.65
CA PHE A 178 5.06 9.57 -12.99
C PHE A 178 4.50 10.67 -13.90
N VAL A 179 3.21 11.00 -13.79
CA VAL A 179 2.59 12.07 -14.57
C VAL A 179 3.19 13.44 -14.22
N TYR A 180 3.55 13.65 -12.95
CA TYR A 180 4.05 14.94 -12.46
C TYR A 180 5.58 15.04 -12.35
N ILE A 181 6.32 14.06 -12.81
CA ILE A 181 7.80 14.09 -12.89
C ILE A 181 8.30 14.73 -14.20
N ARG A 182 7.42 14.96 -15.17
CA ARG A 182 7.80 15.46 -16.51
C ARG A 182 8.04 16.94 -16.56
#